data_89f65b4e03a81a6dce3cdd6eca27df18
#
_entry.id   89f65b4e03a81a6dce3cdd6eca27df18
#
_cell.length_a   1.000
_cell.length_b   1.000
_cell.length_c   1.000
_cell.angle_alpha   90.00
_cell.angle_beta   90.00
_cell.angle_gamma   90.00
#
_symmetry.space_group_name_H-M   'P 1'
#
loop_
_entity.id
_entity.type
_entity.pdbx_description
1 polymer ?
#
loop_
_entity_poly.entity_id
_entity_poly.type
_entity_poly.pdbx_seq_one_letter_code
_entity_poly.pdbx_strand_id
1 'polypeptide(L)'
;MAKARKPAVAKSLADEIAKRRGRRYPAHTFIAETFPDYMEVLLDLDYVIRQKPRRFDEKMHELFHIIALAVEMSNPPNQPHLKQHLKKGLQLGWKPEEIAEALMVCVNPCGMKVLTYGVTCMLEAMEEIKADAAATRTARRPRRT
;
A
#
# COMPACT_ATOMS: atom_id res chain seq x y z
N MET A 1 30.16 19.37 3.10
CA MET A 1 29.54 18.99 4.39
C MET A 1 28.08 19.47 4.38
N ALA A 2 27.12 18.59 4.26
CA ALA A 2 25.70 18.95 4.33
C ALA A 2 25.36 19.35 5.77
N LYS A 3 24.78 20.55 5.96
CA LYS A 3 24.28 20.99 7.26
C LYS A 3 23.17 20.04 7.71
N ALA A 4 23.35 19.37 8.85
CA ALA A 4 22.31 18.58 9.49
C ALA A 4 21.06 19.46 9.66
N ARG A 5 19.97 19.12 8.98
CA ARG A 5 18.67 19.81 9.14
C ARG A 5 18.10 19.54 10.54
N LYS A 6 17.34 20.51 11.07
CA LYS A 6 16.76 20.43 12.41
C LYS A 6 15.87 19.18 12.57
N PRO A 7 15.89 18.47 13.71
CA PRO A 7 15.08 17.28 13.98
C PRO A 7 13.58 17.46 13.71
N ALA A 8 13.06 18.67 13.88
CA ALA A 8 11.66 19.01 13.59
C ALA A 8 11.28 18.84 12.10
N VAL A 9 12.22 19.13 11.17
CA VAL A 9 11.99 18.98 9.72
C VAL A 9 11.94 17.49 9.34
N ALA A 10 12.85 16.68 9.87
CA ALA A 10 12.88 15.25 9.63
C ALA A 10 11.60 14.56 10.11
N LYS A 11 11.10 14.93 11.29
CA LYS A 11 9.82 14.42 11.82
C LYS A 11 8.65 14.80 10.92
N SER A 12 8.58 16.04 10.45
CA SER A 12 7.55 16.54 9.55
C SER A 12 7.53 15.77 8.22
N LEU A 13 8.69 15.49 7.63
CA LEU A 13 8.81 14.72 6.39
C LEU A 13 8.35 13.27 6.58
N ALA A 14 8.74 12.64 7.69
CA ALA A 14 8.31 11.30 8.03
C ALA A 14 6.80 11.21 8.30
N ASP A 15 6.21 12.23 8.91
CA ASP A 15 4.77 12.32 9.13
C ASP A 15 4.01 12.52 7.82
N GLU A 16 4.51 13.36 6.92
CA GLU A 16 3.89 13.61 5.62
C GLU A 16 3.86 12.35 4.75
N ILE A 17 4.98 11.62 4.64
CA ILE A 17 4.99 10.37 3.87
C ILE A 17 4.10 9.30 4.53
N ALA A 18 4.03 9.23 5.85
CA ALA A 18 3.15 8.32 6.56
C ALA A 18 1.68 8.63 6.30
N LYS A 19 1.30 9.90 6.27
CA LYS A 19 -0.05 10.37 5.92
C LYS A 19 -0.43 9.97 4.49
N ARG A 20 0.46 10.20 3.53
CA ARG A 20 0.22 9.85 2.12
C ARG A 20 0.11 8.34 1.89
N ARG A 21 0.90 7.55 2.62
CA ARG A 21 0.96 6.09 2.51
C ARG A 21 -0.04 5.34 3.41
N GLY A 22 -0.80 6.05 4.24
CA GLY A 22 -1.75 5.48 5.19
C GLY A 22 -1.11 4.78 6.39
N ARG A 23 0.22 4.69 6.46
CA ARG A 23 0.95 4.11 7.60
C ARG A 23 2.39 4.63 7.65
N ARG A 24 2.96 4.56 8.87
CA ARG A 24 4.38 4.86 9.08
C ARG A 24 5.24 3.62 8.85
N TYR A 25 6.26 3.75 8.01
CA TYR A 25 7.27 2.74 7.80
C TYR A 25 8.57 3.14 8.52
N PRO A 26 9.19 2.25 9.32
CA PRO A 26 10.46 2.55 10.00
C PRO A 26 11.56 3.02 9.04
N ALA A 27 11.64 2.42 7.85
CA ALA A 27 12.60 2.82 6.82
C ALA A 27 12.40 4.29 6.38
N HIS A 28 11.17 4.75 6.21
CA HIS A 28 10.90 6.15 5.84
C HIS A 28 11.27 7.12 6.97
N THR A 29 11.05 6.73 8.23
CA THR A 29 11.47 7.53 9.39
C THR A 29 12.99 7.65 9.41
N PHE A 30 13.72 6.54 9.27
CA PHE A 30 15.18 6.53 9.22
C PHE A 30 15.72 7.38 8.06
N ILE A 31 15.13 7.25 6.85
CA ILE A 31 15.55 8.04 5.68
C ILE A 31 15.29 9.53 5.91
N ALA A 32 14.14 9.91 6.47
CA ALA A 32 13.82 11.31 6.76
C ALA A 32 14.78 11.94 7.78
N GLU A 33 15.23 11.15 8.75
CA GLU A 33 16.19 11.60 9.78
C GLU A 33 17.62 11.68 9.24
N THR A 34 18.02 10.74 8.38
CA THR A 34 19.40 10.60 7.92
C THR A 34 19.62 11.35 6.60
N PHE A 35 18.64 11.33 5.69
CA PHE A 35 18.70 11.89 4.34
C PHE A 35 17.45 12.71 4.03
N PRO A 36 17.22 13.85 4.70
CA PRO A 36 16.00 14.63 4.55
C PRO A 36 15.80 15.18 3.13
N ASP A 37 16.86 15.51 2.42
CA ASP A 37 16.85 15.92 1.02
C ASP A 37 16.34 14.80 0.09
N TYR A 38 16.76 13.57 0.33
CA TYR A 38 16.24 12.41 -0.39
C TYR A 38 14.75 12.18 -0.08
N MET A 39 14.33 12.36 1.16
CA MET A 39 12.92 12.23 1.54
C MET A 39 12.05 13.31 0.87
N GLU A 40 12.54 14.53 0.69
CA GLU A 40 11.84 15.58 -0.08
C GLU A 40 11.62 15.12 -1.53
N VAL A 41 12.65 14.60 -2.19
CA VAL A 41 12.53 14.07 -3.57
C VAL A 41 11.55 12.89 -3.64
N LEU A 42 11.55 12.02 -2.63
CA LEU A 42 10.62 10.89 -2.56
C LEU A 42 9.16 11.37 -2.41
N LEU A 43 8.93 12.42 -1.65
CA LEU A 43 7.61 13.05 -1.50
C LEU A 43 7.14 13.69 -2.82
N ASP A 44 8.03 14.35 -3.55
CA ASP A 44 7.74 14.93 -4.86
C ASP A 44 7.42 13.83 -5.88
N LEU A 45 8.19 12.75 -5.88
CA LEU A 45 7.92 11.58 -6.72
C LEU A 45 6.57 10.93 -6.38
N ASP A 46 6.27 10.77 -5.08
CA ASP A 46 4.98 10.23 -4.63
C ASP A 46 3.82 11.13 -5.07
N TYR A 47 3.97 12.46 -5.01
CA TYR A 47 2.99 13.40 -5.53
C TYR A 47 2.78 13.22 -7.03
N VAL A 48 3.85 13.17 -7.81
CA VAL A 48 3.79 13.03 -9.28
C VAL A 48 3.14 11.72 -9.70
N ILE A 49 3.41 10.64 -8.98
CA ILE A 49 2.88 9.31 -9.32
C ILE A 49 1.44 9.14 -8.86
N ARG A 50 1.10 9.58 -7.63
CA ARG A 50 -0.17 9.20 -6.97
C ARG A 50 -1.21 10.32 -6.94
N GLN A 51 -0.79 11.58 -6.82
CA GLN A 51 -1.70 12.69 -6.54
C GLN A 51 -1.94 13.60 -7.73
N LYS A 52 -0.93 13.75 -8.61
CA LYS A 52 -1.09 14.58 -9.81
C LYS A 52 -2.12 13.94 -10.75
N PRO A 53 -3.17 14.67 -11.17
CA PRO A 53 -4.17 14.15 -12.10
C PRO A 53 -3.53 13.55 -13.35
N ARG A 54 -3.90 12.33 -13.68
CA ARG A 54 -3.41 11.55 -14.81
C ARG A 54 -4.60 10.97 -15.59
N ARG A 55 -4.30 10.19 -16.64
CA ARG A 55 -5.34 9.49 -17.44
C ARG A 55 -6.00 8.35 -16.65
N PHE A 56 -5.23 7.69 -15.77
CA PHE A 56 -5.75 6.65 -14.90
C PHE A 56 -6.12 7.24 -13.55
N ASP A 57 -7.27 6.83 -13.04
CA ASP A 57 -7.74 7.18 -11.71
C ASP A 57 -7.01 6.38 -10.61
N GLU A 58 -7.32 6.69 -9.37
CA GLU A 58 -6.70 6.02 -8.21
C GLU A 58 -7.01 4.52 -8.17
N LYS A 59 -8.22 4.12 -8.59
CA LYS A 59 -8.64 2.73 -8.65
C LYS A 59 -7.77 1.94 -9.61
N MET A 60 -7.49 2.48 -10.80
CA MET A 60 -6.63 1.84 -11.78
C MET A 60 -5.16 1.81 -11.33
N HIS A 61 -4.67 2.87 -10.67
CA HIS A 61 -3.32 2.88 -10.10
C HIS A 61 -3.14 1.76 -9.06
N GLU A 62 -4.15 1.53 -8.20
CA GLU A 62 -4.07 0.42 -7.23
C GLU A 62 -4.03 -0.94 -7.91
N LEU A 63 -4.78 -1.14 -8.99
CA LEU A 63 -4.71 -2.39 -9.76
C LEU A 63 -3.31 -2.64 -10.31
N PHE A 64 -2.66 -1.61 -10.87
CA PHE A 64 -1.27 -1.74 -11.34
C PHE A 64 -0.29 -2.07 -10.21
N HIS A 65 -0.45 -1.50 -9.02
CA HIS A 65 0.36 -1.87 -7.86
C HIS A 65 0.15 -3.32 -7.44
N ILE A 66 -1.10 -3.78 -7.42
CA ILE A 66 -1.45 -5.18 -7.10
C ILE A 66 -0.76 -6.13 -8.09
N ILE A 67 -0.89 -5.87 -9.39
CA ILE A 67 -0.29 -6.69 -10.44
C ILE A 67 1.25 -6.69 -10.31
N ALA A 68 1.86 -5.51 -10.21
CA ALA A 68 3.31 -5.39 -10.11
C ALA A 68 3.88 -6.14 -8.90
N LEU A 69 3.25 -6.00 -7.73
CA LEU A 69 3.68 -6.69 -6.52
C LEU A 69 3.42 -8.20 -6.56
N ALA A 70 2.34 -8.63 -7.22
CA ALA A 70 2.09 -10.05 -7.43
C ALA A 70 3.09 -10.69 -8.39
N VAL A 71 3.52 -9.98 -9.42
CA VAL A 71 4.55 -10.41 -10.38
C VAL A 71 5.93 -10.46 -9.72
N GLU A 72 6.26 -9.47 -8.90
CA GLU A 72 7.56 -9.37 -8.23
C GLU A 72 7.83 -10.51 -7.23
N MET A 73 6.85 -11.21 -6.77
CA MET A 73 6.76 -12.44 -5.96
C MET A 73 8.01 -13.02 -5.32
N SER A 74 9.13 -12.35 -5.41
CA SER A 74 10.43 -12.94 -5.11
C SER A 74 10.70 -13.09 -3.61
N ASN A 75 9.77 -12.61 -2.72
CA ASN A 75 10.06 -12.68 -1.30
C ASN A 75 8.84 -12.49 -0.39
N PRO A 76 8.64 -13.34 0.66
CA PRO A 76 7.64 -13.15 1.71
C PRO A 76 7.53 -11.73 2.29
N PRO A 77 8.62 -10.91 2.36
CA PRO A 77 8.52 -9.52 2.81
C PRO A 77 7.54 -8.64 2.04
N ASN A 78 7.25 -8.95 0.77
CA ASN A 78 6.33 -8.16 -0.05
C ASN A 78 4.84 -8.46 0.21
N GLN A 79 4.53 -9.58 0.88
CA GLN A 79 3.15 -9.95 1.21
C GLN A 79 2.38 -8.85 1.97
N PRO A 80 2.94 -8.17 2.99
CA PRO A 80 2.25 -7.06 3.66
C PRO A 80 1.96 -5.88 2.73
N HIS A 81 2.84 -5.58 1.77
CA HIS A 81 2.63 -4.51 0.80
C HIS A 81 1.53 -4.88 -0.19
N LEU A 82 1.58 -6.09 -0.76
CA LEU A 82 0.55 -6.59 -1.66
C LEU A 82 -0.83 -6.60 -0.97
N LYS A 83 -0.93 -7.12 0.25
CA LYS A 83 -2.20 -7.12 1.01
C LYS A 83 -2.74 -5.72 1.27
N GLN A 84 -1.86 -4.74 1.52
CA GLN A 84 -2.28 -3.35 1.70
C GLN A 84 -2.91 -2.78 0.42
N HIS A 85 -2.30 -3.00 -0.74
CA HIS A 85 -2.85 -2.57 -2.03
C HIS A 85 -4.12 -3.33 -2.38
N LEU A 86 -4.21 -4.62 -2.08
CA LEU A 86 -5.44 -5.41 -2.24
C LEU A 86 -6.58 -4.86 -1.38
N LYS A 87 -6.33 -4.57 -0.09
CA LYS A 87 -7.34 -3.93 0.79
C LYS A 87 -7.82 -2.60 0.20
N LYS A 88 -6.89 -1.76 -0.24
CA LYS A 88 -7.23 -0.45 -0.82
C LYS A 88 -7.98 -0.60 -2.14
N GLY A 89 -7.57 -1.50 -3.01
CA GLY A 89 -8.26 -1.78 -4.27
C GLY A 89 -9.71 -2.23 -4.05
N LEU A 90 -9.95 -3.13 -3.09
CA LEU A 90 -11.29 -3.56 -2.70
C LEU A 90 -12.12 -2.41 -2.13
N GLN A 91 -11.54 -1.53 -1.33
CA GLN A 91 -12.20 -0.33 -0.79
C GLN A 91 -12.56 0.69 -1.89
N LEU A 92 -11.76 0.79 -2.94
CA LEU A 92 -12.03 1.61 -4.12
C LEU A 92 -13.04 0.98 -5.10
N GLY A 93 -13.57 -0.20 -4.74
CA GLY A 93 -14.65 -0.87 -5.46
C GLY A 93 -14.20 -1.81 -6.57
N TRP A 94 -12.94 -2.31 -6.56
CA TRP A 94 -12.61 -3.51 -7.32
C TRP A 94 -13.29 -4.72 -6.71
N LYS A 95 -13.89 -5.55 -7.55
CA LYS A 95 -14.42 -6.85 -7.12
C LYS A 95 -13.30 -7.87 -7.08
N PRO A 96 -13.36 -8.86 -6.16
CA PRO A 96 -12.36 -9.93 -6.10
C PRO A 96 -12.18 -10.65 -7.44
N GLU A 97 -13.28 -10.86 -8.19
CA GLU A 97 -13.25 -11.51 -9.49
C GLU A 97 -12.49 -10.67 -10.53
N GLU A 98 -12.66 -9.36 -10.52
CA GLU A 98 -11.96 -8.42 -11.44
C GLU A 98 -10.45 -8.41 -11.16
N ILE A 99 -10.06 -8.43 -9.88
CA ILE A 99 -8.64 -8.54 -9.49
C ILE A 99 -8.07 -9.89 -9.92
N ALA A 100 -8.79 -10.98 -9.68
CA ALA A 100 -8.37 -12.32 -10.08
C ALA A 100 -8.22 -12.43 -11.60
N GLU A 101 -9.12 -11.84 -12.38
CA GLU A 101 -9.05 -11.80 -13.84
C GLU A 101 -7.82 -11.03 -14.32
N ALA A 102 -7.53 -9.87 -13.72
CA ALA A 102 -6.33 -9.09 -14.04
C ALA A 102 -5.03 -9.87 -13.75
N LEU A 103 -4.98 -10.62 -12.63
CA LEU A 103 -3.87 -11.50 -12.31
C LEU A 103 -3.77 -12.69 -13.28
N MET A 104 -4.91 -13.24 -13.72
CA MET A 104 -4.99 -14.35 -14.68
C MET A 104 -4.41 -13.94 -16.04
N VAL A 105 -4.66 -12.72 -16.52
CA VAL A 105 -4.07 -12.19 -17.75
C VAL A 105 -2.53 -12.22 -17.68
N CYS A 106 -1.95 -12.03 -16.50
CA CYS A 106 -0.50 -12.05 -16.29
C CYS A 106 0.10 -13.46 -16.23
N VAL A 107 -0.70 -14.51 -16.16
CA VAL A 107 -0.20 -15.90 -16.08
C VAL A 107 0.63 -16.28 -17.31
N ASN A 108 0.21 -15.86 -18.49
CA ASN A 108 0.92 -16.20 -19.72
C ASN A 108 2.37 -15.63 -19.76
N PRO A 109 2.60 -14.35 -19.51
CA PRO A 109 3.98 -13.80 -19.51
C PRO A 109 4.77 -14.08 -18.22
N CYS A 110 4.13 -14.30 -17.08
CA CYS A 110 4.76 -14.32 -15.76
C CYS A 110 4.64 -15.67 -15.01
N GLY A 111 3.82 -16.59 -15.53
CA GLY A 111 3.61 -17.93 -14.94
C GLY A 111 2.49 -17.98 -13.89
N MET A 112 2.02 -19.21 -13.62
CA MET A 112 0.90 -19.49 -12.74
C MET A 112 1.05 -18.94 -11.31
N LYS A 113 2.27 -18.77 -10.85
CA LYS A 113 2.54 -18.25 -9.51
C LYS A 113 1.90 -16.89 -9.25
N VAL A 114 1.84 -16.00 -10.24
CA VAL A 114 1.20 -14.67 -10.12
C VAL A 114 -0.24 -14.80 -9.64
N LEU A 115 -1.00 -15.67 -10.29
CA LEU A 115 -2.39 -15.90 -9.95
C LEU A 115 -2.54 -16.55 -8.57
N THR A 116 -1.84 -17.65 -8.33
CA THR A 116 -2.00 -18.40 -7.07
C THR A 116 -1.56 -17.57 -5.88
N TYR A 117 -0.43 -16.87 -5.96
CA TYR A 117 0.06 -15.99 -4.89
C TYR A 117 -0.85 -14.77 -4.70
N GLY A 118 -1.18 -14.08 -5.79
CA GLY A 118 -2.02 -12.88 -5.73
C GLY A 118 -3.41 -13.17 -5.16
N VAL A 119 -4.03 -14.27 -5.58
CA VAL A 119 -5.34 -14.69 -5.05
C VAL A 119 -5.24 -15.13 -3.58
N THR A 120 -4.19 -15.84 -3.18
CA THR A 120 -3.98 -16.19 -1.77
C THR A 120 -3.89 -14.93 -0.90
N CYS A 121 -3.05 -13.97 -1.29
CA CYS A 121 -2.94 -12.68 -0.57
C CYS A 121 -4.27 -11.91 -0.57
N MET A 122 -5.06 -11.99 -1.63
CA MET A 122 -6.37 -11.33 -1.71
C MET A 122 -7.36 -11.95 -0.72
N LEU A 123 -7.42 -13.26 -0.61
CA LEU A 123 -8.28 -13.94 0.35
C LEU A 123 -7.89 -13.59 1.79
N GLU A 124 -6.60 -13.57 2.11
CA GLU A 124 -6.10 -13.14 3.41
C GLU A 124 -6.47 -11.66 3.70
N ALA A 125 -6.32 -10.77 2.72
CA ALA A 125 -6.70 -9.37 2.86
C ALA A 125 -8.20 -9.20 3.13
N MET A 126 -9.05 -9.99 2.48
CA MET A 126 -10.49 -10.00 2.71
C MET A 126 -10.86 -10.46 4.13
N GLU A 127 -10.19 -11.49 4.65
CA GLU A 127 -10.39 -11.95 6.04
C GLU A 127 -9.95 -10.87 7.05
N GLU A 128 -8.82 -10.19 6.81
CA GLU A 128 -8.38 -9.09 7.65
C GLU A 128 -9.37 -7.91 7.63
N ILE A 129 -9.96 -7.56 6.48
CA ILE A 129 -11.01 -6.53 6.39
C ILE A 129 -12.23 -6.92 7.23
N LYS A 130 -12.67 -8.17 7.17
CA LYS A 130 -13.80 -8.67 7.97
C LYS A 130 -13.50 -8.61 9.47
N ALA A 131 -12.30 -9.02 9.89
CA ALA A 131 -11.86 -8.98 11.27
C ALA A 131 -11.83 -7.55 11.82
N ASP A 132 -11.27 -6.61 11.05
CA ASP A 132 -11.20 -5.18 11.41
C ASP A 132 -12.62 -4.58 11.57
N ALA A 133 -13.54 -4.94 10.68
CA ALA A 133 -14.94 -4.49 10.76
C ALA A 133 -15.66 -5.08 11.98
N ALA A 134 -15.41 -6.32 12.34
CA ALA A 134 -15.98 -6.96 13.53
C ALA A 134 -15.45 -6.32 14.83
N ALA A 135 -14.15 -6.07 14.91
CA ALA A 135 -13.49 -5.40 16.04
C ALA A 135 -14.08 -3.99 16.25
N THR A 136 -14.26 -3.24 15.18
CA THR A 136 -14.85 -1.88 15.24
C THR A 136 -16.30 -1.90 15.73
N ARG A 137 -17.09 -2.90 15.33
CA ARG A 137 -18.48 -3.07 15.82
C ARG A 137 -18.52 -3.39 17.32
N THR A 138 -17.61 -4.23 17.79
CA THR A 138 -17.53 -4.60 19.21
C THR A 138 -17.12 -3.42 20.07
N ALA A 139 -16.16 -2.61 19.62
CA ALA A 139 -15.71 -1.40 20.33
C ALA A 139 -16.80 -0.31 20.44
N ARG A 140 -17.74 -0.26 19.49
CA ARG A 140 -18.85 0.72 19.49
C ARG A 140 -20.07 0.31 20.32
N ARG A 141 -20.14 -0.92 20.83
CA ARG A 141 -21.23 -1.33 21.72
C ARG A 141 -21.08 -0.63 23.08
N PRO A 142 -22.04 0.22 23.53
CA PRO A 142 -21.98 0.82 24.86
C PRO A 142 -21.98 -0.30 25.90
N ARG A 143 -21.07 -0.19 26.88
CA ARG A 143 -21.14 -1.05 28.08
C ARG A 143 -22.50 -0.83 28.71
N ARG A 144 -23.34 -1.86 28.68
CA ARG A 144 -24.57 -1.85 29.52
C ARG A 144 -24.12 -1.81 30.98
N THR A 145 -24.29 -0.67 31.59
CA THR A 145 -24.28 -0.48 33.06
C THR A 145 -25.53 -1.08 33.64
#